data_6885a0f9d402def97762f72bb38c4040
#
_entry.id   6885a0f9d402def97762f72bb38c4040
#
_cell.length_a   1.000
_cell.length_b   1.000
_cell.length_c   1.000
_cell.angle_alpha   90.00
_cell.angle_beta   90.00
_cell.angle_gamma   90.00
#
_symmetry.space_group_name_H-M   'P 1'
#
loop_
_entity.id
_entity.type
_entity.pdbx_description
1 polymer ?
#
loop_
_entity_poly.entity_id
_entity_poly.type
_entity_poly.pdbx_seq_one_letter_code
_entity_poly.pdbx_strand_id
1 'polypeptide(L)'
;TTCNGDNALRLLLNIGKYPGTLYIDDFEVYYTKSSDGIPLTPQEKSDTLTWAMNKWISGMMQATGGKVKAWDLINEAVSGGGNVNGYYALQTEATSEHNPQDFYWQDYFTPEMYGPIVEKAARDAYAAVEGTNPEDLKLFINDYNLESDWDDNKKVKSLVYWIGVWEKKGQELGWNTKIDGIGSQMHISYYENEQTLESKKRAIQNMLKIMAETGKLVRISEIDMGYVDKDGKDVTTAQLEKLPIEERVAKEKAMAEHYKWIIEQYFKIVPVSQQYGICQWCLTDSPTDSGWRPGQPVGLWNLNYQRKPAYGGFADGLANKQQ
;
A
#
# COMPACT_ATOMS: atom_id res chain seq x y z
N THR A 1 -5.24 1.15 22.05
CA THR A 1 -4.99 2.60 22.03
C THR A 1 -4.72 3.04 23.44
N THR A 2 -3.54 3.59 23.69
CA THR A 2 -3.15 4.11 25.00
C THR A 2 -3.43 5.60 25.03
N CYS A 3 -4.22 6.08 25.99
CA CYS A 3 -4.44 7.48 26.22
C CYS A 3 -3.63 7.93 27.44
N ASN A 4 -2.78 8.91 27.27
CA ASN A 4 -2.02 9.52 28.36
C ASN A 4 -2.68 10.85 28.77
N GLY A 5 -2.92 11.03 30.08
CA GLY A 5 -3.44 12.25 30.67
C GLY A 5 -4.97 12.29 30.79
N ASP A 6 -5.47 13.45 31.23
CA ASP A 6 -6.89 13.70 31.53
C ASP A 6 -7.78 13.89 30.32
N ASN A 7 -7.30 13.51 29.14
CA ASN A 7 -8.02 13.66 27.88
C ASN A 7 -9.06 12.56 27.70
N ALA A 8 -10.23 12.93 27.23
CA ALA A 8 -11.32 12.00 26.96
C ALA A 8 -10.89 10.95 25.95
N LEU A 9 -11.08 9.68 26.29
CA LEU A 9 -10.92 8.57 25.36
C LEU A 9 -11.96 8.71 24.25
N ARG A 10 -11.51 8.83 23.02
CA ARG A 10 -12.38 8.75 21.86
C ARG A 10 -12.18 7.40 21.18
N LEU A 11 -13.17 6.54 21.27
CA LEU A 11 -13.27 5.37 20.42
C LEU A 11 -14.06 5.74 19.18
N LEU A 12 -13.45 5.61 18.02
CA LEU A 12 -14.12 5.80 16.74
C LEU A 12 -14.31 4.44 16.05
N LEU A 13 -15.56 4.03 15.94
CA LEU A 13 -15.96 2.92 15.08
C LEU A 13 -16.41 3.50 13.75
N ASN A 14 -15.57 3.39 12.74
CA ASN A 14 -15.93 3.85 11.40
C ASN A 14 -16.66 2.73 10.64
N ILE A 15 -17.97 2.84 10.57
CA ILE A 15 -18.86 1.90 9.87
C ILE A 15 -19.31 2.43 8.49
N GLY A 16 -18.74 3.55 8.03
CA GLY A 16 -19.16 4.24 6.82
C GLY A 16 -20.56 4.81 6.95
N LYS A 17 -21.27 4.96 5.82
CA LYS A 17 -22.67 5.42 5.77
C LYS A 17 -23.64 4.22 5.81
N TYR A 18 -23.49 3.35 6.79
CA TYR A 18 -24.39 2.21 6.93
C TYR A 18 -25.81 2.67 7.25
N PRO A 19 -26.82 2.38 6.41
CA PRO A 19 -28.18 2.90 6.57
C PRO A 19 -29.03 2.09 7.54
N GLY A 20 -28.49 1.04 8.14
CA GLY A 20 -29.20 0.13 9.04
C GLY A 20 -28.91 0.40 10.51
N THR A 21 -29.49 -0.44 11.37
CA THR A 21 -29.19 -0.46 12.80
C THR A 21 -28.00 -1.37 13.05
N LEU A 22 -27.00 -0.86 13.75
CA LEU A 22 -25.86 -1.65 14.21
C LEU A 22 -26.08 -2.03 15.67
N TYR A 23 -26.00 -3.30 15.97
CA TYR A 23 -25.99 -3.80 17.34
C TYR A 23 -24.54 -4.09 17.70
N ILE A 24 -24.08 -3.54 18.83
CA ILE A 24 -22.75 -3.79 19.39
C ILE A 24 -23.00 -4.51 20.71
N ASP A 25 -22.44 -5.71 20.84
CA ASP A 25 -22.50 -6.51 22.04
C ASP A 25 -21.09 -6.80 22.54
N ASP A 26 -20.95 -7.15 23.80
CA ASP A 26 -19.67 -7.51 24.44
C ASP A 26 -18.57 -6.44 24.29
N PHE A 27 -18.97 -5.17 24.34
CA PHE A 27 -18.02 -4.06 24.29
C PHE A 27 -17.34 -3.89 25.65
N GLU A 28 -16.06 -4.21 25.72
CA GLU A 28 -15.28 -4.07 26.93
C GLU A 28 -14.11 -3.09 26.75
N VAL A 29 -13.97 -2.16 27.68
CA VAL A 29 -12.82 -1.24 27.73
C VAL A 29 -11.97 -1.65 28.93
N TYR A 30 -10.77 -2.13 28.66
CA TYR A 30 -9.81 -2.44 29.71
C TYR A 30 -8.89 -1.26 29.97
N TYR A 31 -8.78 -0.85 31.21
CA TYR A 31 -7.81 0.09 31.69
C TYR A 31 -6.78 -0.67 32.54
N THR A 32 -5.56 -0.76 32.03
CA THR A 32 -4.45 -1.24 32.85
C THR A 32 -3.78 -0.05 33.50
N LYS A 33 -4.03 0.16 34.80
CA LYS A 33 -3.26 1.13 35.57
C LYS A 33 -1.84 0.56 35.70
N SER A 34 -0.86 1.28 35.14
CA SER A 34 0.54 1.00 35.46
C SER A 34 0.70 1.13 36.98
N SER A 35 1.16 0.07 37.64
CA SER A 35 1.23 0.03 39.12
C SER A 35 2.20 1.07 39.67
N ASP A 36 3.14 1.57 38.90
CA ASP A 36 4.33 2.25 39.42
C ASP A 36 4.68 3.54 38.69
N GLY A 37 4.00 3.88 37.57
CA GLY A 37 4.31 5.06 36.75
C GLY A 37 5.74 5.09 36.18
N ILE A 38 6.48 3.97 36.23
CA ILE A 38 7.82 3.84 35.68
C ILE A 38 7.68 3.62 34.18
N PRO A 39 8.23 4.49 33.33
CA PRO A 39 8.21 4.30 31.88
C PRO A 39 8.97 3.01 31.53
N LEU A 40 8.42 2.24 30.60
CA LEU A 40 9.12 1.08 30.05
C LEU A 40 10.46 1.51 29.44
N THR A 41 11.48 0.72 29.68
CA THR A 41 12.78 0.84 28.99
C THR A 41 12.62 0.59 27.50
N PRO A 42 13.52 1.05 26.64
CA PRO A 42 13.49 0.74 25.21
C PRO A 42 13.38 -0.76 24.91
N GLN A 43 14.08 -1.61 25.68
CA GLN A 43 14.01 -3.07 25.52
C GLN A 43 12.63 -3.62 25.88
N GLU A 44 12.05 -3.20 27.01
CA GLU A 44 10.71 -3.64 27.42
C GLU A 44 9.64 -3.19 26.44
N LYS A 45 9.78 -2.01 25.83
CA LYS A 45 8.89 -1.55 24.74
C LYS A 45 9.01 -2.45 23.53
N SER A 46 10.23 -2.74 23.08
CA SER A 46 10.50 -3.64 21.94
C SER A 46 9.95 -5.04 22.18
N ASP A 47 10.16 -5.60 23.37
CA ASP A 47 9.67 -6.93 23.74
C ASP A 47 8.13 -6.99 23.75
N THR A 48 7.50 -5.95 24.35
CA THR A 48 6.03 -5.83 24.37
C THR A 48 5.45 -5.72 22.98
N LEU A 49 6.07 -4.93 22.10
CA LEU A 49 5.63 -4.77 20.72
C LEU A 49 5.86 -6.03 19.89
N THR A 50 6.96 -6.74 20.11
CA THR A 50 7.22 -8.04 19.49
C THR A 50 6.14 -9.05 19.89
N TRP A 51 5.78 -9.10 21.17
CA TRP A 51 4.69 -9.95 21.64
C TRP A 51 3.35 -9.58 20.99
N ALA A 52 3.01 -8.30 20.94
CA ALA A 52 1.77 -7.82 20.34
C ALA A 52 1.70 -8.14 18.83
N MET A 53 2.79 -7.94 18.11
CA MET A 53 2.93 -8.29 16.69
C MET A 53 2.72 -9.79 16.46
N ASN A 54 3.40 -10.64 17.22
CA ASN A 54 3.24 -12.08 17.13
C ASN A 54 1.81 -12.52 17.41
N LYS A 55 1.17 -11.96 18.45
CA LYS A 55 -0.23 -12.24 18.79
C LYS A 55 -1.17 -11.85 17.66
N TRP A 56 -0.99 -10.65 17.08
CA TRP A 56 -1.81 -10.17 15.98
C TRP A 56 -1.65 -11.03 14.72
N ILE A 57 -0.42 -11.25 14.28
CA ILE A 57 -0.13 -12.02 13.08
C ILE A 57 -0.62 -13.47 13.22
N SER A 58 -0.38 -14.11 14.37
CA SER A 58 -0.88 -15.46 14.63
C SER A 58 -2.41 -15.53 14.61
N GLY A 59 -3.08 -14.54 15.19
CA GLY A 59 -4.53 -14.43 15.14
C GLY A 59 -5.08 -14.31 13.72
N MET A 60 -4.43 -13.50 12.88
CA MET A 60 -4.79 -13.33 11.47
C MET A 60 -4.62 -14.63 10.66
N MET A 61 -3.49 -15.31 10.83
CA MET A 61 -3.21 -16.57 10.13
C MET A 61 -4.20 -17.67 10.54
N GLN A 62 -4.50 -17.77 11.83
CA GLN A 62 -5.49 -18.72 12.36
C GLN A 62 -6.92 -18.40 11.88
N ALA A 63 -7.34 -17.14 11.95
CA ALA A 63 -8.68 -16.72 11.53
C ALA A 63 -8.95 -17.00 10.05
N THR A 64 -7.93 -16.90 9.22
CA THR A 64 -8.03 -17.23 7.78
C THR A 64 -7.84 -18.72 7.49
N GLY A 65 -7.45 -19.52 8.49
CA GLY A 65 -7.19 -20.96 8.35
C GLY A 65 -6.14 -21.27 7.28
N GLY A 66 -5.17 -20.38 7.09
CA GLY A 66 -4.12 -20.50 6.07
C GLY A 66 -4.61 -20.39 4.63
N LYS A 67 -5.87 -19.97 4.40
CA LYS A 67 -6.43 -19.82 3.04
C LYS A 67 -5.90 -18.61 2.31
N VAL A 68 -5.56 -17.54 3.04
CA VAL A 68 -4.92 -16.35 2.48
C VAL A 68 -3.41 -16.61 2.40
N LYS A 69 -2.92 -16.71 1.18
CA LYS A 69 -1.53 -17.11 0.89
C LYS A 69 -0.63 -15.95 0.49
N ALA A 70 -1.17 -14.75 0.39
CA ALA A 70 -0.39 -13.54 0.07
C ALA A 70 -0.80 -12.40 0.99
N TRP A 71 0.19 -11.75 1.57
CA TRP A 71 0.01 -10.65 2.52
C TRP A 71 0.93 -9.49 2.19
N ASP A 72 0.46 -8.28 2.40
CA ASP A 72 1.33 -7.13 2.58
C ASP A 72 1.91 -7.22 3.99
N LEU A 73 3.15 -7.71 4.05
CA LEU A 73 3.87 -7.89 5.29
C LEU A 73 4.16 -6.56 5.96
N ILE A 74 4.63 -5.62 5.15
CA ILE A 74 4.93 -4.24 5.53
C ILE A 74 4.32 -3.32 4.47
N ASN A 75 3.56 -2.34 4.94
CA ASN A 75 2.96 -1.31 4.11
C ASN A 75 3.56 0.06 4.44
N GLU A 76 3.98 0.80 3.40
CA GLU A 76 4.40 2.19 3.47
C GLU A 76 5.60 2.43 4.42
N ALA A 77 6.62 1.58 4.33
CA ALA A 77 7.77 1.68 5.21
C ALA A 77 8.74 2.81 4.84
N VAL A 78 8.84 3.14 3.54
CA VAL A 78 9.85 4.09 3.05
C VAL A 78 9.31 5.51 3.10
N SER A 79 10.04 6.41 3.79
CA SER A 79 9.73 7.84 3.74
C SER A 79 10.00 8.43 2.35
N GLY A 80 9.51 9.61 2.09
CA GLY A 80 9.87 10.38 0.89
C GLY A 80 11.12 11.25 1.10
N GLY A 81 11.90 11.01 2.16
CA GLY A 81 13.01 11.87 2.55
C GLY A 81 14.12 11.14 3.31
N GLY A 82 14.96 11.92 3.96
CA GLY A 82 16.13 11.40 4.65
C GLY A 82 17.22 10.92 3.68
N ASN A 83 18.32 10.42 4.24
CA ASN A 83 19.41 9.85 3.46
C ASN A 83 20.11 8.74 4.25
N VAL A 84 19.97 7.50 3.78
CA VAL A 84 20.71 6.34 4.30
C VAL A 84 21.45 5.73 3.12
N ASN A 85 22.76 5.91 3.07
CA ASN A 85 23.62 5.42 1.98
C ASN A 85 23.15 5.85 0.56
N GLY A 86 22.58 7.04 0.42
CA GLY A 86 22.08 7.54 -0.85
C GLY A 86 20.60 7.24 -1.11
N TYR A 87 19.95 6.44 -0.29
CA TYR A 87 18.53 6.07 -0.37
C TYR A 87 17.68 6.83 0.64
N TYR A 88 16.36 6.88 0.44
CA TYR A 88 15.44 7.41 1.44
C TYR A 88 15.45 6.54 2.71
N ALA A 89 15.30 7.20 3.85
CA ALA A 89 15.15 6.52 5.13
C ALA A 89 13.78 5.81 5.23
N LEU A 90 13.63 4.93 6.21
CA LEU A 90 12.31 4.43 6.60
C LEU A 90 11.49 5.54 7.27
N GLN A 91 10.18 5.41 7.26
CA GLN A 91 9.29 6.28 8.01
C GLN A 91 9.51 6.07 9.51
N THR A 92 9.74 7.16 10.23
CA THR A 92 9.89 7.22 11.67
C THR A 92 9.28 8.52 12.17
N GLU A 93 9.11 8.69 13.46
CA GLU A 93 8.71 9.96 14.04
C GLU A 93 9.61 11.12 13.58
N ALA A 94 10.92 10.85 13.40
CA ALA A 94 11.90 11.85 13.00
C ALA A 94 11.91 12.15 11.48
N THR A 95 11.44 11.24 10.62
CA THR A 95 11.55 11.36 9.16
C THR A 95 10.24 11.65 8.46
N SER A 96 9.12 11.59 9.17
CA SER A 96 7.79 11.78 8.62
C SER A 96 7.25 13.16 8.98
N GLU A 97 6.57 13.82 8.04
CA GLU A 97 5.69 14.97 8.35
C GLU A 97 4.49 14.40 9.08
N HIS A 98 4.58 14.37 10.41
CA HIS A 98 3.68 13.52 11.14
C HIS A 98 2.63 14.25 11.96
N ASN A 99 1.55 13.53 12.15
CA ASN A 99 0.64 13.68 13.26
C ASN A 99 1.33 13.09 14.52
N PRO A 100 1.40 13.80 15.66
CA PRO A 100 1.96 13.28 16.90
C PRO A 100 1.33 12.00 17.43
N GLN A 101 0.25 11.53 16.80
CA GLN A 101 -0.44 10.29 17.15
C GLN A 101 -0.05 9.12 16.25
N ASP A 102 0.80 9.33 15.26
CA ASP A 102 1.26 8.28 14.37
C ASP A 102 2.23 7.34 15.11
N PHE A 103 2.20 6.09 14.72
CA PHE A 103 3.01 5.04 15.32
C PHE A 103 3.83 4.35 14.23
N TYR A 104 5.13 4.30 14.43
CA TYR A 104 6.06 3.63 13.53
C TYR A 104 6.79 2.50 14.27
N TRP A 105 6.67 1.27 13.76
CA TRP A 105 7.36 0.11 14.31
C TRP A 105 8.88 0.29 14.35
N GLN A 106 9.43 1.00 13.34
CA GLN A 106 10.86 1.29 13.18
C GLN A 106 11.44 2.14 14.31
N ASP A 107 10.62 2.88 15.04
CA ASP A 107 11.08 3.67 16.21
C ASP A 107 11.41 2.77 17.41
N TYR A 108 10.88 1.55 17.42
CA TYR A 108 11.04 0.58 18.52
C TYR A 108 11.92 -0.61 18.15
N PHE A 109 12.02 -0.91 16.88
CA PHE A 109 13.00 -1.84 16.32
C PHE A 109 14.02 -1.04 15.53
N THR A 110 15.29 -1.50 15.47
CA THR A 110 16.22 -0.84 14.56
C THR A 110 15.72 -1.00 13.11
N PRO A 111 16.02 -0.05 12.22
CA PRO A 111 15.60 -0.14 10.83
C PRO A 111 15.95 -1.47 10.15
N GLU A 112 17.12 -2.06 10.50
CA GLU A 112 17.59 -3.34 9.97
C GLU A 112 16.84 -4.54 10.54
N MET A 113 16.30 -4.43 11.76
CA MET A 113 15.62 -5.53 12.46
C MET A 113 14.14 -5.62 12.15
N TYR A 114 13.51 -4.52 11.75
CA TYR A 114 12.07 -4.46 11.54
C TYR A 114 11.57 -5.52 10.55
N GLY A 115 12.16 -5.56 9.35
CA GLY A 115 11.78 -6.55 8.32
C GLY A 115 11.95 -8.00 8.77
N PRO A 116 13.13 -8.41 9.28
CA PRO A 116 13.35 -9.77 9.79
C PRO A 116 12.38 -10.18 10.91
N ILE A 117 12.09 -9.29 11.85
CA ILE A 117 11.17 -9.61 12.97
C ILE A 117 9.76 -9.91 12.45
N VAL A 118 9.21 -9.05 11.61
CA VAL A 118 7.84 -9.23 11.12
C VAL A 118 7.74 -10.41 10.14
N GLU A 119 8.76 -10.62 9.30
CA GLU A 119 8.80 -11.74 8.36
C GLU A 119 8.83 -13.09 9.10
N LYS A 120 9.70 -13.21 10.10
CA LYS A 120 9.77 -14.41 10.94
C LYS A 120 8.45 -14.67 11.65
N ALA A 121 7.84 -13.66 12.24
CA ALA A 121 6.52 -13.78 12.88
C ALA A 121 5.45 -14.30 11.91
N ALA A 122 5.45 -13.81 10.67
CA ALA A 122 4.48 -14.25 9.65
C ALA A 122 4.72 -15.69 9.20
N ARG A 123 5.97 -16.09 8.96
CA ARG A 123 6.32 -17.47 8.57
C ARG A 123 6.00 -18.47 9.65
N ASP A 124 6.40 -18.18 10.89
CA ASP A 124 6.16 -19.06 12.04
C ASP A 124 4.65 -19.22 12.29
N ALA A 125 3.91 -18.12 12.24
CA ALA A 125 2.47 -18.13 12.44
C ALA A 125 1.73 -18.91 11.34
N TYR A 126 2.12 -18.75 10.08
CA TYR A 126 1.51 -19.49 8.98
C TYR A 126 1.80 -21.00 9.07
N ALA A 127 3.04 -21.35 9.35
CA ALA A 127 3.47 -22.74 9.50
C ALA A 127 2.78 -23.44 10.69
N ALA A 128 2.33 -22.69 11.71
CA ALA A 128 1.59 -23.23 12.86
C ALA A 128 0.11 -23.51 12.56
N VAL A 129 -0.43 -23.09 11.42
CA VAL A 129 -1.80 -23.41 11.01
C VAL A 129 -1.84 -24.79 10.37
N GLU A 130 -2.68 -25.68 10.91
CA GLU A 130 -2.79 -27.06 10.42
C GLU A 130 -3.17 -27.12 8.93
N GLY A 131 -2.48 -27.98 8.18
CA GLY A 131 -2.73 -28.20 6.76
C GLY A 131 -2.14 -27.16 5.81
N THR A 132 -1.36 -26.19 6.31
CA THR A 132 -0.64 -25.25 5.46
C THR A 132 0.66 -25.84 4.92
N ASN A 133 1.06 -25.40 3.74
CA ASN A 133 2.41 -25.58 3.20
C ASN A 133 3.14 -24.23 3.27
N PRO A 134 4.23 -24.11 4.06
CA PRO A 134 4.96 -22.86 4.22
C PRO A 134 5.41 -22.21 2.90
N GLU A 135 5.69 -23.00 1.84
CA GLU A 135 6.09 -22.50 0.52
C GLU A 135 4.97 -21.77 -0.22
N ASP A 136 3.71 -21.99 0.20
CA ASP A 136 2.57 -21.28 -0.41
C ASP A 136 2.49 -19.81 0.01
N LEU A 137 3.04 -19.48 1.19
CA LEU A 137 2.99 -18.11 1.72
C LEU A 137 3.86 -17.18 0.89
N LYS A 138 3.27 -16.07 0.44
CA LYS A 138 3.96 -14.99 -0.27
C LYS A 138 3.83 -13.68 0.51
N LEU A 139 4.97 -13.11 0.87
CA LEU A 139 5.07 -11.90 1.67
C LEU A 139 5.58 -10.75 0.82
N PHE A 140 4.80 -9.69 0.73
CA PHE A 140 5.09 -8.50 -0.07
C PHE A 140 5.47 -7.32 0.81
N ILE A 141 6.36 -6.49 0.30
CA ILE A 141 6.54 -5.13 0.79
C ILE A 141 5.80 -4.21 -0.17
N ASN A 142 4.84 -3.45 0.37
CA ASN A 142 3.96 -2.58 -0.40
C ASN A 142 4.22 -1.12 -0.07
N ASP A 143 4.25 -0.25 -1.08
CA ASP A 143 4.45 1.18 -0.83
C ASP A 143 3.82 2.05 -1.94
N TYR A 144 3.55 3.31 -1.60
CA TYR A 144 3.01 4.32 -2.50
C TYR A 144 4.13 5.14 -3.18
N ASN A 145 3.79 5.82 -4.26
CA ASN A 145 4.70 6.69 -5.02
C ASN A 145 5.98 5.99 -5.52
N LEU A 146 5.98 4.67 -5.66
CA LEU A 146 7.11 3.95 -6.25
C LEU A 146 7.31 4.30 -7.72
N GLU A 147 6.23 4.65 -8.41
CA GLU A 147 6.18 5.12 -9.78
C GLU A 147 6.56 6.60 -9.95
N SER A 148 6.89 7.28 -8.88
CA SER A 148 7.26 8.70 -8.93
C SER A 148 8.57 8.91 -9.69
N ASP A 149 8.61 9.98 -10.50
CA ASP A 149 9.81 10.45 -11.21
C ASP A 149 10.77 11.27 -10.33
N TRP A 150 10.43 11.50 -9.07
CA TRP A 150 11.25 12.25 -8.14
C TRP A 150 12.61 11.57 -7.91
N ASP A 151 13.68 12.35 -7.98
CA ASP A 151 15.04 11.86 -7.78
C ASP A 151 15.35 10.59 -8.61
N ASP A 152 14.86 10.54 -9.84
CA ASP A 152 15.08 9.41 -10.74
C ASP A 152 14.57 8.06 -10.15
N ASN A 153 13.29 8.02 -9.82
CA ASN A 153 12.64 6.86 -9.18
C ASN A 153 13.31 6.43 -7.85
N LYS A 154 13.80 7.37 -7.07
CA LYS A 154 14.55 7.07 -5.85
C LYS A 154 13.72 6.28 -4.84
N LYS A 155 12.39 6.47 -4.77
CA LYS A 155 11.57 5.76 -3.79
C LYS A 155 11.56 4.24 -4.03
N VAL A 156 11.35 3.77 -5.25
CA VAL A 156 11.42 2.34 -5.54
C VAL A 156 12.82 1.77 -5.35
N LYS A 157 13.87 2.53 -5.72
CA LYS A 157 15.26 2.15 -5.45
C LYS A 157 15.53 2.00 -3.94
N SER A 158 14.94 2.88 -3.15
CA SER A 158 15.06 2.83 -1.68
C SER A 158 14.33 1.63 -1.09
N LEU A 159 13.15 1.28 -1.60
CA LEU A 159 12.44 0.08 -1.17
C LEU A 159 13.26 -1.19 -1.44
N VAL A 160 13.83 -1.31 -2.64
CA VAL A 160 14.70 -2.43 -3.02
C VAL A 160 15.94 -2.49 -2.13
N TYR A 161 16.56 -1.35 -1.82
CA TYR A 161 17.67 -1.27 -0.89
C TYR A 161 17.31 -1.82 0.50
N TRP A 162 16.17 -1.37 1.08
CA TRP A 162 15.74 -1.83 2.41
C TRP A 162 15.39 -3.32 2.44
N ILE A 163 14.76 -3.84 1.39
CA ILE A 163 14.53 -5.29 1.27
C ILE A 163 15.87 -6.04 1.33
N GLY A 164 16.88 -5.57 0.60
CA GLY A 164 18.23 -6.17 0.64
C GLY A 164 18.89 -6.10 2.03
N VAL A 165 18.72 -4.97 2.75
CA VAL A 165 19.19 -4.81 4.13
C VAL A 165 18.52 -5.84 5.06
N TRP A 166 17.20 -6.01 4.96
CA TRP A 166 16.44 -6.94 5.79
C TRP A 166 16.80 -8.40 5.51
N GLU A 167 16.91 -8.79 4.25
CA GLU A 167 17.30 -10.16 3.88
C GLU A 167 18.73 -10.48 4.34
N LYS A 168 19.66 -9.54 4.16
CA LYS A 168 21.02 -9.68 4.69
C LYS A 168 21.03 -9.82 6.20
N LYS A 169 20.28 -8.96 6.91
CA LYS A 169 20.21 -9.02 8.37
C LYS A 169 19.63 -10.34 8.86
N GLY A 170 18.57 -10.82 8.22
CA GLY A 170 18.00 -12.14 8.53
C GLY A 170 18.99 -13.29 8.32
N GLN A 171 19.83 -13.23 7.29
CA GLN A 171 20.89 -14.20 7.07
C GLN A 171 21.94 -14.17 8.20
N GLU A 172 22.38 -12.97 8.63
CA GLU A 172 23.30 -12.80 9.75
C GLU A 172 22.75 -13.40 11.05
N LEU A 173 21.44 -13.38 11.25
CA LEU A 173 20.75 -13.95 12.40
C LEU A 173 20.44 -15.44 12.27
N GLY A 174 20.66 -16.04 11.11
CA GLY A 174 20.27 -17.42 10.82
C GLY A 174 18.77 -17.63 10.65
N TRP A 175 18.00 -16.57 10.42
CA TRP A 175 16.54 -16.65 10.23
C TRP A 175 16.14 -16.89 8.77
N ASN A 176 17.08 -16.73 7.83
CA ASN A 176 16.85 -16.90 6.40
C ASN A 176 15.68 -16.04 5.87
N THR A 177 15.57 -14.82 6.36
CA THR A 177 14.52 -13.86 5.95
C THR A 177 14.42 -13.76 4.45
N LYS A 178 13.21 -13.91 3.93
CA LYS A 178 12.91 -13.87 2.50
C LYS A 178 11.66 -13.04 2.23
N ILE A 179 11.83 -11.99 1.46
CA ILE A 179 10.71 -11.21 0.91
C ILE A 179 10.36 -11.76 -0.47
N ASP A 180 9.13 -12.22 -0.66
CA ASP A 180 8.72 -12.87 -1.90
C ASP A 180 8.38 -11.88 -3.01
N GLY A 181 7.87 -10.70 -2.68
CA GLY A 181 7.42 -9.76 -3.69
C GLY A 181 7.44 -8.30 -3.27
N ILE A 182 7.21 -7.46 -4.28
CA ILE A 182 7.10 -6.00 -4.15
C ILE A 182 5.75 -5.57 -4.72
N GLY A 183 5.00 -4.78 -3.95
CA GLY A 183 3.75 -4.15 -4.37
C GLY A 183 3.94 -2.65 -4.58
N SER A 184 3.45 -2.12 -5.69
CA SER A 184 3.26 -0.69 -5.90
C SER A 184 1.79 -0.36 -5.79
N GLN A 185 1.43 0.58 -4.90
CA GLN A 185 0.04 1.02 -4.75
C GLN A 185 -0.49 1.65 -6.04
N MET A 186 0.33 2.40 -6.77
CA MET A 186 -0.05 3.02 -8.05
C MET A 186 -1.25 3.98 -7.94
N HIS A 187 -1.26 4.82 -6.93
CA HIS A 187 -2.22 5.92 -6.80
C HIS A 187 -1.83 7.06 -7.73
N ILE A 188 -2.26 6.99 -8.97
CA ILE A 188 -1.79 7.86 -10.06
C ILE A 188 -2.84 8.89 -10.51
N SER A 189 -2.46 9.71 -11.47
CA SER A 189 -3.38 10.58 -12.21
C SER A 189 -3.06 10.56 -13.70
N TYR A 190 -4.09 10.71 -14.51
CA TYR A 190 -3.93 11.09 -15.91
C TYR A 190 -3.67 12.61 -15.99
N TYR A 191 -2.71 13.01 -16.78
CA TYR A 191 -2.34 14.41 -16.95
C TYR A 191 -2.65 14.86 -18.38
N GLU A 192 -3.40 15.95 -18.53
CA GLU A 192 -3.62 16.57 -19.84
C GLU A 192 -2.35 17.20 -20.44
N ASN A 193 -1.43 17.63 -19.59
CA ASN A 193 -0.14 18.11 -20.03
C ASN A 193 0.68 16.93 -20.57
N GLU A 194 0.92 16.91 -21.88
CA GLU A 194 1.59 15.82 -22.58
C GLU A 194 3.02 15.59 -22.06
N GLN A 195 3.78 16.65 -21.78
CA GLN A 195 5.14 16.53 -21.27
C GLN A 195 5.16 15.85 -19.88
N THR A 196 4.23 16.24 -19.02
CA THR A 196 4.06 15.62 -17.69
C THR A 196 3.64 14.17 -17.84
N LEU A 197 2.64 13.87 -18.66
CA LEU A 197 2.15 12.50 -18.89
C LEU A 197 3.28 11.59 -19.39
N GLU A 198 4.08 12.03 -20.35
CA GLU A 198 5.20 11.24 -20.86
C GLU A 198 6.32 11.06 -19.80
N SER A 199 6.55 12.04 -18.93
CA SER A 199 7.46 11.87 -17.78
C SER A 199 6.97 10.78 -16.84
N LYS A 200 5.69 10.83 -16.46
CA LYS A 200 5.07 9.83 -15.58
C LYS A 200 5.08 8.44 -16.21
N LYS A 201 4.80 8.32 -17.50
CA LYS A 201 4.91 7.04 -18.23
C LYS A 201 6.31 6.45 -18.16
N ARG A 202 7.34 7.25 -18.40
CA ARG A 202 8.73 6.79 -18.28
C ARG A 202 9.06 6.32 -16.87
N ALA A 203 8.60 7.06 -15.86
CA ALA A 203 8.83 6.70 -14.46
C ALA A 203 8.14 5.38 -14.07
N ILE A 204 6.91 5.15 -14.54
CA ILE A 204 6.20 3.86 -14.37
C ILE A 204 6.99 2.71 -15.02
N GLN A 205 7.45 2.89 -16.26
CA GLN A 205 8.26 1.87 -16.92
C GLN A 205 9.58 1.59 -16.19
N ASN A 206 10.25 2.63 -15.69
CA ASN A 206 11.48 2.47 -14.92
C ASN A 206 11.22 1.75 -13.59
N MET A 207 10.17 2.09 -12.87
CA MET A 207 9.76 1.38 -11.66
C MET A 207 9.56 -0.11 -11.92
N LEU A 208 8.77 -0.46 -12.95
CA LEU A 208 8.52 -1.87 -13.29
C LEU A 208 9.81 -2.63 -13.64
N LYS A 209 10.75 -2.00 -14.35
CA LYS A 209 12.08 -2.57 -14.63
C LYS A 209 12.88 -2.81 -13.36
N ILE A 210 12.97 -1.81 -12.48
CA ILE A 210 13.70 -1.89 -11.21
C ILE A 210 13.11 -3.03 -10.34
N MET A 211 11.78 -3.12 -10.26
CA MET A 211 11.13 -4.20 -9.52
C MET A 211 11.41 -5.58 -10.14
N ALA A 212 11.32 -5.69 -11.47
CA ALA A 212 11.59 -6.94 -12.20
C ALA A 212 13.05 -7.41 -12.06
N GLU A 213 14.02 -6.49 -12.05
CA GLU A 213 15.44 -6.79 -11.87
C GLU A 213 15.77 -7.43 -10.53
N THR A 214 14.89 -7.30 -9.52
CA THR A 214 15.06 -7.97 -8.23
C THR A 214 14.85 -9.49 -8.28
N GLY A 215 14.24 -10.02 -9.34
CA GLY A 215 13.82 -11.41 -9.43
C GLY A 215 12.61 -11.79 -8.57
N LYS A 216 12.07 -10.83 -7.79
CA LYS A 216 10.92 -11.04 -6.90
C LYS A 216 9.59 -10.97 -7.64
N LEU A 217 8.54 -11.46 -7.01
CA LEU A 217 7.17 -11.26 -7.50
C LEU A 217 6.85 -9.76 -7.51
N VAL A 218 6.13 -9.33 -8.54
CA VAL A 218 5.72 -7.93 -8.74
C VAL A 218 4.22 -7.86 -8.83
N ARG A 219 3.61 -6.94 -8.09
CA ARG A 219 2.19 -6.63 -8.22
C ARG A 219 1.92 -5.13 -8.23
N ILE A 220 0.84 -4.76 -8.87
CA ILE A 220 0.17 -3.48 -8.68
C ILE A 220 -0.95 -3.73 -7.68
N SER A 221 -0.86 -3.12 -6.50
CA SER A 221 -1.67 -3.55 -5.36
C SER A 221 -2.97 -2.74 -5.18
N GLU A 222 -2.99 -1.48 -5.63
CA GLU A 222 -4.05 -0.53 -5.24
C GLU A 222 -4.34 0.51 -6.33
N ILE A 223 -4.19 0.16 -7.60
CA ILE A 223 -4.26 1.18 -8.65
C ILE A 223 -5.58 1.95 -8.61
N ASP A 224 -5.48 3.27 -8.58
CA ASP A 224 -6.56 4.19 -8.89
C ASP A 224 -6.02 5.36 -9.73
N MET A 225 -6.91 6.07 -10.43
CA MET A 225 -6.49 7.12 -11.34
C MET A 225 -7.37 8.36 -11.22
N GLY A 226 -6.80 9.46 -10.72
CA GLY A 226 -7.39 10.78 -10.80
C GLY A 226 -7.20 11.43 -12.17
N TYR A 227 -7.67 12.65 -12.30
CA TYR A 227 -7.54 13.45 -13.50
C TYR A 227 -6.96 14.82 -13.17
N VAL A 228 -5.92 15.24 -13.90
CA VAL A 228 -5.25 16.54 -13.74
C VAL A 228 -5.36 17.28 -15.07
N ASP A 229 -5.89 18.49 -15.02
CA ASP A 229 -6.06 19.34 -16.21
C ASP A 229 -4.73 19.91 -16.72
N LYS A 230 -4.81 20.66 -17.82
CA LYS A 230 -3.65 21.32 -18.45
C LYS A 230 -2.95 22.35 -17.55
N ASP A 231 -3.66 22.88 -16.56
CA ASP A 231 -3.15 23.87 -15.62
C ASP A 231 -2.57 23.21 -14.35
N GLY A 232 -2.55 21.86 -14.30
CA GLY A 232 -2.01 21.08 -13.20
C GLY A 232 -2.95 20.95 -12.00
N LYS A 233 -4.25 21.15 -12.20
CA LYS A 233 -5.26 21.05 -11.15
C LYS A 233 -6.02 19.73 -11.21
N ASP A 234 -6.28 19.17 -10.05
CA ASP A 234 -7.17 18.02 -9.91
C ASP A 234 -8.58 18.37 -10.36
N VAL A 235 -9.18 17.47 -11.14
CA VAL A 235 -10.54 17.61 -11.66
C VAL A 235 -11.45 16.60 -10.98
N THR A 236 -12.56 17.10 -10.43
CA THR A 236 -13.58 16.26 -9.80
C THR A 236 -14.56 15.68 -10.82
N THR A 237 -15.21 14.58 -10.45
CA THR A 237 -16.32 13.97 -11.24
C THR A 237 -17.39 15.03 -11.56
N ALA A 238 -17.79 15.84 -10.57
CA ALA A 238 -18.78 16.90 -10.77
C ALA A 238 -18.35 18.00 -11.75
N GLN A 239 -17.02 18.25 -11.88
CA GLN A 239 -16.52 19.16 -12.91
C GLN A 239 -16.55 18.52 -14.29
N LEU A 240 -16.18 17.23 -14.41
CA LEU A 240 -16.29 16.50 -15.67
C LEU A 240 -17.75 16.43 -16.16
N GLU A 241 -18.70 16.20 -15.27
CA GLU A 241 -20.13 16.12 -15.61
C GLU A 241 -20.73 17.44 -16.14
N LYS A 242 -20.12 18.58 -15.81
CA LYS A 242 -20.54 19.90 -16.33
C LYS A 242 -20.00 20.21 -17.73
N LEU A 243 -19.05 19.42 -18.22
CA LEU A 243 -18.49 19.62 -19.57
C LEU A 243 -19.50 19.19 -20.64
N PRO A 244 -19.40 19.72 -21.85
CA PRO A 244 -20.08 19.20 -23.02
C PRO A 244 -19.81 17.69 -23.14
N ILE A 245 -20.82 16.91 -23.53
CA ILE A 245 -20.73 15.45 -23.55
C ILE A 245 -19.54 14.92 -24.37
N GLU A 246 -19.24 15.55 -25.49
CA GLU A 246 -18.13 15.17 -26.36
C GLU A 246 -16.78 15.37 -25.67
N GLU A 247 -16.61 16.48 -24.97
CA GLU A 247 -15.39 16.79 -24.22
C GLU A 247 -15.21 15.84 -23.03
N ARG A 248 -16.27 15.61 -22.25
CA ARG A 248 -16.24 14.64 -21.15
C ARG A 248 -15.86 13.25 -21.63
N VAL A 249 -16.52 12.77 -22.68
CA VAL A 249 -16.23 11.44 -23.24
C VAL A 249 -14.79 11.33 -23.73
N ALA A 250 -14.23 12.39 -24.34
CA ALA A 250 -12.83 12.41 -24.75
C ALA A 250 -11.87 12.26 -23.56
N LYS A 251 -12.13 12.99 -22.46
CA LYS A 251 -11.33 12.91 -21.23
C LYS A 251 -11.42 11.52 -20.55
N GLU A 252 -12.61 10.98 -20.43
CA GLU A 252 -12.81 9.64 -19.86
C GLU A 252 -12.19 8.53 -20.71
N LYS A 253 -12.19 8.66 -22.04
CA LYS A 253 -11.48 7.75 -22.94
C LYS A 253 -9.98 7.84 -22.78
N ALA A 254 -9.42 9.03 -22.60
CA ALA A 254 -8.00 9.21 -22.38
C ALA A 254 -7.54 8.51 -21.08
N MET A 255 -8.34 8.58 -20.00
CA MET A 255 -8.09 7.80 -18.79
C MET A 255 -8.15 6.28 -19.07
N ALA A 256 -9.14 5.83 -19.82
CA ALA A 256 -9.28 4.41 -20.19
C ALA A 256 -8.06 3.88 -20.97
N GLU A 257 -7.61 4.62 -21.96
CA GLU A 257 -6.40 4.28 -22.73
C GLU A 257 -5.14 4.29 -21.85
N HIS A 258 -5.08 5.15 -20.85
CA HIS A 258 -3.95 5.17 -19.90
C HIS A 258 -3.97 3.97 -18.96
N TYR A 259 -5.13 3.54 -18.45
CA TYR A 259 -5.25 2.27 -17.71
C TYR A 259 -4.77 1.08 -18.54
N LYS A 260 -5.29 0.98 -19.78
CA LYS A 260 -4.88 -0.07 -20.72
C LYS A 260 -3.37 -0.09 -20.92
N TRP A 261 -2.78 1.08 -21.22
CA TRP A 261 -1.35 1.22 -21.42
C TRP A 261 -0.54 0.76 -20.20
N ILE A 262 -0.91 1.14 -18.97
CA ILE A 262 -0.22 0.73 -17.74
C ILE A 262 -0.21 -0.78 -17.60
N ILE A 263 -1.37 -1.41 -17.78
CA ILE A 263 -1.52 -2.85 -17.65
C ILE A 263 -0.71 -3.59 -18.72
N GLU A 264 -0.70 -3.09 -19.95
CA GLU A 264 0.14 -3.61 -21.03
C GLU A 264 1.64 -3.47 -20.70
N GLN A 265 2.07 -2.35 -20.10
CA GLN A 265 3.46 -2.18 -19.66
C GLN A 265 3.83 -3.17 -18.55
N TYR A 266 2.94 -3.41 -17.60
CA TYR A 266 3.16 -4.43 -16.57
C TYR A 266 3.42 -5.80 -17.19
N PHE A 267 2.57 -6.27 -18.09
CA PHE A 267 2.75 -7.58 -18.74
C PHE A 267 3.94 -7.63 -19.70
N LYS A 268 4.31 -6.50 -20.28
CA LYS A 268 5.45 -6.42 -21.21
C LYS A 268 6.80 -6.40 -20.49
N ILE A 269 6.89 -5.71 -19.35
CA ILE A 269 8.17 -5.45 -18.67
C ILE A 269 8.44 -6.50 -17.59
N VAL A 270 7.42 -6.90 -16.83
CA VAL A 270 7.58 -7.87 -15.75
C VAL A 270 7.60 -9.29 -16.35
N PRO A 271 8.64 -10.10 -16.10
CA PRO A 271 8.67 -11.49 -16.55
C PRO A 271 7.48 -12.30 -16.06
N VAL A 272 6.96 -13.21 -16.87
CA VAL A 272 5.76 -14.00 -16.53
C VAL A 272 5.89 -14.71 -15.17
N SER A 273 7.06 -15.23 -14.84
CA SER A 273 7.33 -15.91 -13.56
C SER A 273 7.28 -14.98 -12.34
N GLN A 274 7.33 -13.66 -12.56
CA GLN A 274 7.27 -12.65 -11.52
C GLN A 274 5.92 -11.92 -11.47
N GLN A 275 5.05 -12.12 -12.46
CA GLN A 275 3.73 -11.48 -12.51
C GLN A 275 2.81 -12.07 -11.44
N TYR A 276 2.45 -11.27 -10.42
CA TYR A 276 1.56 -11.74 -9.35
C TYR A 276 0.13 -11.26 -9.52
N GLY A 277 -0.09 -10.01 -9.92
CA GLY A 277 -1.43 -9.49 -10.16
C GLY A 277 -1.55 -7.97 -10.16
N ILE A 278 -2.76 -7.53 -10.47
CA ILE A 278 -3.17 -6.12 -10.47
C ILE A 278 -4.49 -6.01 -9.72
N CYS A 279 -4.56 -5.11 -8.74
CA CYS A 279 -5.74 -4.86 -7.92
C CYS A 279 -6.15 -3.39 -8.03
N GLN A 280 -7.43 -3.14 -8.29
CA GLN A 280 -8.02 -1.81 -8.24
C GLN A 280 -8.33 -1.42 -6.80
N TRP A 281 -8.00 -0.17 -6.38
CA TRP A 281 -8.26 0.32 -5.03
C TRP A 281 -9.72 0.70 -4.81
N CYS A 282 -10.22 1.64 -5.62
CA CYS A 282 -11.59 2.14 -5.49
C CYS A 282 -12.51 1.48 -6.51
N LEU A 283 -13.62 0.87 -6.07
CA LEU A 283 -14.66 0.35 -6.97
C LEU A 283 -15.33 1.50 -7.72
N THR A 284 -15.79 2.51 -6.98
CA THR A 284 -16.49 3.68 -7.53
C THR A 284 -15.61 4.93 -7.46
N ASP A 285 -16.05 5.98 -8.15
CA ASP A 285 -15.53 7.32 -7.92
C ASP A 285 -15.64 7.70 -6.45
N SER A 286 -14.73 8.56 -5.98
CA SER A 286 -14.74 9.03 -4.61
C SER A 286 -15.89 10.01 -4.36
N PRO A 287 -16.74 9.78 -3.32
CA PRO A 287 -17.67 10.79 -2.84
C PRO A 287 -16.94 12.06 -2.37
N THR A 288 -17.62 13.19 -2.37
CA THR A 288 -17.04 14.48 -1.95
C THR A 288 -16.65 14.55 -0.48
N ASP A 289 -17.20 13.66 0.34
CA ASP A 289 -16.92 13.51 1.76
C ASP A 289 -15.99 12.31 2.07
N SER A 290 -15.38 11.71 1.05
CA SER A 290 -14.39 10.65 1.21
C SER A 290 -13.11 11.17 1.89
N GLY A 291 -12.50 10.35 2.74
CA GLY A 291 -11.15 10.60 3.25
C GLY A 291 -10.05 10.40 2.22
N TRP A 292 -10.37 9.75 1.08
CA TRP A 292 -9.43 9.47 0.01
C TRP A 292 -9.87 10.14 -1.29
N ARG A 293 -9.04 11.04 -1.85
CA ARG A 293 -9.23 11.73 -3.14
C ARG A 293 -10.66 12.27 -3.34
N PRO A 294 -11.19 13.10 -2.42
CA PRO A 294 -12.60 13.46 -2.37
C PRO A 294 -13.11 14.04 -3.68
N GLY A 295 -14.20 13.48 -4.19
CA GLY A 295 -14.86 13.90 -5.41
C GLY A 295 -14.14 13.54 -6.71
N GLN A 296 -12.99 12.85 -6.68
CA GLN A 296 -12.21 12.53 -7.88
C GLN A 296 -12.77 11.31 -8.63
N PRO A 297 -12.53 11.22 -9.97
CA PRO A 297 -13.04 10.16 -10.84
C PRO A 297 -12.21 8.88 -10.80
N VAL A 298 -11.87 8.39 -9.60
CA VAL A 298 -10.87 7.32 -9.38
C VAL A 298 -11.35 5.89 -9.63
N GLY A 299 -12.67 5.69 -9.68
CA GLY A 299 -13.26 4.35 -9.82
C GLY A 299 -13.37 3.85 -11.24
N LEU A 300 -13.56 2.54 -11.39
CA LEU A 300 -13.96 1.92 -12.65
C LEU A 300 -15.47 2.02 -12.90
N TRP A 301 -16.23 2.33 -11.84
CA TRP A 301 -17.65 2.67 -11.86
C TRP A 301 -17.86 4.07 -11.32
N ASN A 302 -18.94 4.72 -11.76
CA ASN A 302 -19.38 5.98 -11.16
C ASN A 302 -20.12 5.71 -9.82
N LEU A 303 -20.54 6.78 -9.13
CA LEU A 303 -21.27 6.69 -7.86
C LEU A 303 -22.67 6.03 -7.98
N ASN A 304 -23.18 5.86 -9.19
CA ASN A 304 -24.42 5.14 -9.47
C ASN A 304 -24.18 3.68 -9.88
N TYR A 305 -22.97 3.17 -9.67
CA TYR A 305 -22.54 1.80 -10.04
C TYR A 305 -22.64 1.50 -11.54
N GLN A 306 -22.56 2.52 -12.38
CA GLN A 306 -22.48 2.36 -13.83
C GLN A 306 -21.01 2.27 -14.26
N ARG A 307 -20.72 1.38 -15.19
CA ARG A 307 -19.36 1.22 -15.73
C ARG A 307 -18.93 2.48 -16.47
N LYS A 308 -17.71 2.92 -16.18
CA LYS A 308 -17.06 4.02 -16.88
C LYS A 308 -16.21 3.48 -18.05
N PRO A 309 -15.78 4.34 -18.99
CA PRO A 309 -14.77 3.97 -19.99
C PRO A 309 -13.50 3.36 -19.38
N ALA A 310 -13.09 3.83 -18.19
CA ALA A 310 -11.97 3.29 -17.42
C ALA A 310 -12.08 1.76 -17.19
N TYR A 311 -13.29 1.24 -16.93
CA TYR A 311 -13.51 -0.20 -16.82
C TYR A 311 -13.15 -0.93 -18.12
N GLY A 312 -13.53 -0.36 -19.26
CA GLY A 312 -13.18 -0.93 -20.58
C GLY A 312 -11.67 -0.97 -20.79
N GLY A 313 -10.99 0.16 -20.56
CA GLY A 313 -9.52 0.22 -20.67
C GLY A 313 -8.80 -0.76 -19.75
N PHE A 314 -9.26 -0.89 -18.50
CA PHE A 314 -8.73 -1.88 -17.56
C PHE A 314 -8.92 -3.31 -18.07
N ALA A 315 -10.12 -3.66 -18.52
CA ALA A 315 -10.44 -4.99 -19.03
C ALA A 315 -9.67 -5.32 -20.33
N ASP A 316 -9.56 -4.35 -21.23
CA ASP A 316 -8.81 -4.51 -22.50
C ASP A 316 -7.31 -4.71 -22.24
N GLY A 317 -6.73 -3.97 -21.28
CA GLY A 317 -5.34 -4.18 -20.86
C GLY A 317 -5.10 -5.60 -20.34
N LEU A 318 -6.02 -6.13 -19.54
CA LEU A 318 -5.95 -7.52 -19.05
C LEU A 318 -6.13 -8.56 -20.17
N ALA A 319 -6.99 -8.30 -21.15
CA ALA A 319 -7.25 -9.20 -22.26
C ALA A 319 -6.03 -9.35 -23.20
N ASN A 320 -5.21 -8.30 -23.32
CA ASN A 320 -4.00 -8.31 -24.16
C ASN A 320 -2.78 -8.98 -23.49
N LYS A 321 -2.97 -9.62 -22.36
CA LYS A 321 -1.93 -10.30 -21.57
C LYS A 321 -1.10 -11.33 -22.35
N GLN A 322 -1.58 -11.84 -23.47
CA GLN A 322 -1.02 -13.04 -24.15
C GLN A 322 -0.44 -12.79 -25.54
N GLN A 323 -0.19 -11.57 -25.94
CA GLN A 323 0.41 -11.32 -27.25
C GLN A 323 1.89 -10.97 -27.18
#